data_1a951e8023fb88997c916311f789f463
#
_entry.id   1a951e8023fb88997c916311f789f463
#
_cell.length_a   1.000
_cell.length_b   1.000
_cell.length_c   1.000
_cell.angle_alpha   90.00
_cell.angle_beta   90.00
_cell.angle_gamma   90.00
#
_symmetry.space_group_name_H-M   'P 1'
#
loop_
_entity.id
_entity.type
_entity.pdbx_description
1 polymer ?
#
loop_
_entity_poly.entity_id
_entity_poly.type
_entity_poly.pdbx_seq_one_letter_code
_entity_poly.pdbx_strand_id
1 'polypeptide(L)'
;MQKSTKLMNRNFFLLWQGQTVSKIGSSLYFIAIMLWIKDATQSPTIMGLMMAIPGVIMVILGPIGGTFADRHSRQKIIIFTDLFSGIAFISLATFVYFAPVSTGIIIAWIILVSVLVAIFSSFFSPAIYASVPDIVPKDKLPGANTLNQLSDQISMILGQVLGGTLFRILGGPVIFLIDGLSFLFSAGSETFMVIPQEIARNNNNSWKDKYQEFKNDFIKGLQYIWNTSGLRELFFVSAFLNFFMMPIIINLPFYVEDYLGIAKDWYGYLLGIYGVGSFLGYIFGGVFKFSSKSRATLIIMFLILESLSYCTLGLIHKVYFAVVIAALAGFFSGFVMLYITVILQSTTPSNIRGRMFGVLSTLIGSITPLGQALGGFVFDLIGRNILIMYGGCGLMLALLSITVSFNKNFRTYLSHDLSENLTT
;
A
#
# COMPACT_ATOMS: atom_id res chain seq x y z
N MET A 1 14.61 -33.17 3.58
CA MET A 1 15.34 -32.07 4.26
C MET A 1 14.70 -31.81 5.62
N GLN A 2 15.51 -31.84 6.71
CA GLN A 2 15.02 -31.49 8.05
C GLN A 2 14.54 -30.03 8.05
N LYS A 3 13.26 -29.79 8.41
CA LYS A 3 12.76 -28.41 8.61
C LYS A 3 13.58 -27.74 9.71
N SER A 4 14.18 -26.60 9.44
CA SER A 4 14.89 -25.82 10.46
C SER A 4 13.96 -25.45 11.60
N THR A 5 14.43 -25.56 12.85
CA THR A 5 13.67 -25.17 14.05
C THR A 5 13.76 -23.67 14.34
N LYS A 6 14.58 -22.91 13.60
CA LYS A 6 14.85 -21.49 13.82
C LYS A 6 14.00 -20.62 12.90
N LEU A 7 13.48 -19.51 13.42
CA LEU A 7 12.80 -18.46 12.63
C LEU A 7 13.74 -17.93 11.53
N MET A 8 14.92 -17.45 11.93
CA MET A 8 15.93 -16.90 11.03
C MET A 8 16.83 -18.05 10.50
N ASN A 9 16.22 -18.96 9.73
CA ASN A 9 17.00 -19.95 8.98
C ASN A 9 17.56 -19.33 7.68
N ARG A 10 18.49 -20.03 7.03
CA ARG A 10 19.18 -19.53 5.83
C ARG A 10 18.20 -19.10 4.72
N ASN A 11 17.18 -19.88 4.44
CA ASN A 11 16.24 -19.60 3.36
C ASN A 11 15.40 -18.36 3.66
N PHE A 12 14.85 -18.25 4.89
CA PHE A 12 14.10 -17.09 5.31
C PHE A 12 14.97 -15.83 5.36
N PHE A 13 16.21 -15.94 5.84
CA PHE A 13 17.14 -14.79 5.87
C PHE A 13 17.47 -14.29 4.46
N LEU A 14 17.76 -15.18 3.50
CA LEU A 14 18.05 -14.81 2.11
C LEU A 14 16.86 -14.12 1.45
N LEU A 15 15.64 -14.63 1.68
CA LEU A 15 14.43 -14.00 1.20
C LEU A 15 14.20 -12.63 1.86
N TRP A 16 14.24 -12.58 3.19
CA TRP A 16 13.91 -11.40 3.98
C TRP A 16 14.86 -10.24 3.71
N GLN A 17 16.17 -10.49 3.67
CA GLN A 17 17.15 -9.42 3.39
C GLN A 17 17.02 -8.88 1.96
N GLY A 18 16.87 -9.75 0.96
CA GLY A 18 16.67 -9.36 -0.44
C GLY A 18 15.43 -8.47 -0.57
N GLN A 19 14.30 -8.94 -0.03
CA GLN A 19 13.06 -8.19 -0.04
C GLN A 19 13.12 -6.86 0.71
N THR A 20 13.82 -6.81 1.85
CA THR A 20 13.97 -5.55 2.60
C THR A 20 14.75 -4.50 1.77
N VAL A 21 15.82 -4.92 1.12
CA VAL A 21 16.62 -4.02 0.27
C VAL A 21 15.82 -3.52 -0.94
N SER A 22 15.10 -4.41 -1.65
CA SER A 22 14.29 -4.01 -2.80
C SER A 22 13.10 -3.12 -2.39
N LYS A 23 12.48 -3.35 -1.23
CA LYS A 23 11.41 -2.49 -0.70
C LYS A 23 11.89 -1.07 -0.37
N ILE A 24 13.12 -0.93 0.16
CA ILE A 24 13.74 0.41 0.37
C ILE A 24 13.93 1.09 -0.98
N GLY A 25 14.51 0.40 -1.97
CA GLY A 25 14.68 0.91 -3.34
C GLY A 25 13.37 1.40 -3.94
N SER A 26 12.34 0.55 -3.92
CA SER A 26 11.02 0.87 -4.46
C SER A 26 10.32 2.02 -3.72
N SER A 27 10.55 2.16 -2.41
CA SER A 27 10.03 3.30 -1.66
C SER A 27 10.73 4.62 -2.03
N LEU A 28 12.03 4.57 -2.30
CA LEU A 28 12.79 5.71 -2.86
C LEU A 28 12.31 6.06 -4.27
N TYR A 29 12.16 5.04 -5.12
CA TYR A 29 11.63 5.20 -6.48
C TYR A 29 10.25 5.85 -6.49
N PHE A 30 9.33 5.44 -5.60
CA PHE A 30 7.99 6.03 -5.51
C PHE A 30 8.03 7.55 -5.31
N ILE A 31 8.88 8.05 -4.43
CA ILE A 31 9.06 9.49 -4.21
C ILE A 31 9.69 10.14 -5.43
N ALA A 32 10.76 9.52 -5.95
CA ALA A 32 11.53 10.07 -7.06
C ALA A 32 10.70 10.18 -8.34
N ILE A 33 9.87 9.18 -8.63
CA ILE A 33 9.06 9.18 -9.86
C ILE A 33 7.97 10.25 -9.80
N MET A 34 7.34 10.49 -8.64
CA MET A 34 6.36 11.55 -8.48
C MET A 34 6.99 12.94 -8.68
N LEU A 35 8.14 13.19 -8.07
CA LEU A 35 8.87 14.44 -8.24
C LEU A 35 9.34 14.61 -9.69
N TRP A 36 9.84 13.54 -10.32
CA TRP A 36 10.30 13.57 -11.71
C TRP A 36 9.13 13.88 -12.67
N ILE A 37 7.98 13.23 -12.50
CA ILE A 37 6.80 13.49 -13.35
C ILE A 37 6.33 14.94 -13.17
N LYS A 38 6.30 15.46 -11.94
CA LYS A 38 5.98 16.87 -11.69
C LYS A 38 6.96 17.78 -12.41
N ASP A 39 8.27 17.59 -12.23
CA ASP A 39 9.30 18.42 -12.86
C ASP A 39 9.18 18.40 -14.40
N ALA A 40 8.95 17.22 -14.98
CA ALA A 40 8.93 17.02 -16.42
C ALA A 40 7.62 17.50 -17.10
N THR A 41 6.48 17.39 -16.42
CA THR A 41 5.17 17.60 -17.05
C THR A 41 4.40 18.78 -16.50
N GLN A 42 4.66 19.14 -15.25
CA GLN A 42 3.86 20.10 -14.49
C GLN A 42 2.34 19.78 -14.54
N SER A 43 1.98 18.50 -14.75
CA SER A 43 0.59 18.06 -14.92
C SER A 43 0.17 17.07 -13.82
N PRO A 44 -0.71 17.49 -12.90
CA PRO A 44 -1.37 16.61 -11.95
C PRO A 44 -2.12 15.45 -12.62
N THR A 45 -2.78 15.72 -13.76
CA THR A 45 -3.49 14.68 -14.52
C THR A 45 -2.56 13.57 -14.98
N ILE A 46 -1.42 13.91 -15.61
CA ILE A 46 -0.44 12.91 -16.04
C ILE A 46 0.09 12.14 -14.84
N MET A 47 0.41 12.84 -13.76
CA MET A 47 0.90 12.18 -12.53
C MET A 47 -0.12 11.20 -11.96
N GLY A 48 -1.37 11.61 -11.81
CA GLY A 48 -2.44 10.75 -11.31
C GLY A 48 -2.68 9.52 -12.19
N LEU A 49 -2.72 9.70 -13.51
CA LEU A 49 -2.87 8.58 -14.45
C LEU A 49 -1.69 7.61 -14.40
N MET A 50 -0.45 8.11 -14.38
CA MET A 50 0.74 7.25 -14.32
C MET A 50 0.82 6.46 -13.00
N MET A 51 0.45 7.08 -11.87
CA MET A 51 0.41 6.39 -10.58
C MET A 51 -0.72 5.37 -10.47
N ALA A 52 -1.80 5.52 -11.23
CA ALA A 52 -2.91 4.59 -11.25
C ALA A 52 -2.61 3.28 -12.01
N ILE A 53 -1.72 3.32 -13.01
CA ILE A 53 -1.42 2.17 -13.90
C ILE A 53 -1.05 0.90 -13.12
N PRO A 54 -0.09 0.91 -12.19
CA PRO A 54 0.29 -0.31 -11.46
C PRO A 54 -0.88 -0.93 -10.71
N GLY A 55 -1.70 -0.11 -10.06
CA GLY A 55 -2.85 -0.57 -9.29
C GLY A 55 -3.90 -1.25 -10.16
N VAL A 56 -4.21 -0.69 -11.33
CA VAL A 56 -5.16 -1.29 -12.29
C VAL A 56 -4.66 -2.67 -12.75
N ILE A 57 -3.38 -2.77 -13.09
CA ILE A 57 -2.77 -4.03 -13.53
C ILE A 57 -2.82 -5.09 -12.43
N MET A 58 -2.46 -4.70 -11.18
CA MET A 58 -2.50 -5.63 -10.04
C MET A 58 -3.91 -6.16 -9.76
N VAL A 59 -4.94 -5.33 -9.90
CA VAL A 59 -6.34 -5.76 -9.73
C VAL A 59 -6.74 -6.78 -10.79
N ILE A 60 -6.34 -6.57 -12.05
CA ILE A 60 -6.69 -7.47 -13.17
C ILE A 60 -5.90 -8.77 -13.10
N LEU A 61 -4.59 -8.69 -12.86
CA LEU A 61 -3.69 -9.85 -12.96
C LEU A 61 -3.45 -10.58 -11.64
N GLY A 62 -3.74 -9.97 -10.49
CA GLY A 62 -3.51 -10.58 -9.17
C GLY A 62 -4.13 -11.99 -9.02
N PRO A 63 -5.40 -12.20 -9.38
CA PRO A 63 -6.01 -13.53 -9.34
C PRO A 63 -5.32 -14.56 -10.26
N ILE A 64 -4.81 -14.12 -11.41
CA ILE A 64 -4.06 -14.97 -12.34
C ILE A 64 -2.71 -15.34 -11.74
N GLY A 65 -2.01 -14.36 -11.13
CA GLY A 65 -0.72 -14.57 -10.47
C GLY A 65 -0.78 -15.61 -9.35
N GLY A 66 -1.83 -15.59 -8.54
CA GLY A 66 -2.06 -16.58 -7.48
C GLY A 66 -2.16 -18.00 -8.04
N THR A 67 -3.01 -18.21 -9.05
CA THR A 67 -3.16 -19.53 -9.69
C THR A 67 -1.89 -20.00 -10.41
N PHE A 68 -1.10 -19.07 -10.93
CA PHE A 68 0.18 -19.37 -11.56
C PHE A 68 1.23 -19.83 -10.54
N ALA A 69 1.32 -19.13 -9.38
CA ALA A 69 2.25 -19.46 -8.29
C ALA A 69 1.99 -20.84 -7.67
N ASP A 70 0.75 -21.34 -7.69
CA ASP A 70 0.41 -22.68 -7.21
C ASP A 70 0.89 -23.81 -8.16
N ARG A 71 1.04 -23.54 -9.44
CA ARG A 71 1.36 -24.54 -10.47
C ARG A 71 2.84 -24.54 -10.88
N HIS A 72 3.56 -23.47 -10.57
CA HIS A 72 4.95 -23.30 -10.98
C HIS A 72 5.87 -23.14 -9.76
N SER A 73 7.16 -23.31 -9.99
CA SER A 73 8.16 -23.12 -8.93
C SER A 73 8.12 -21.67 -8.43
N ARG A 74 7.70 -21.50 -7.17
CA ARG A 74 7.64 -20.20 -6.50
C ARG A 74 9.01 -19.52 -6.49
N GLN A 75 10.07 -20.29 -6.22
CA GLN A 75 11.43 -19.75 -6.27
C GLN A 75 11.80 -19.17 -7.63
N LYS A 76 11.48 -19.89 -8.74
CA LYS A 76 11.75 -19.37 -10.08
C LYS A 76 10.94 -18.11 -10.38
N ILE A 77 9.66 -18.07 -9.99
CA ILE A 77 8.81 -16.88 -10.17
C ILE A 77 9.47 -15.69 -9.48
N ILE A 78 9.82 -15.82 -8.20
CA ILE A 78 10.44 -14.78 -7.39
C ILE A 78 11.73 -14.26 -8.06
N ILE A 79 12.65 -15.16 -8.39
CA ILE A 79 13.93 -14.78 -9.04
C ILE A 79 13.70 -14.07 -10.38
N PHE A 80 12.85 -14.63 -11.25
CA PHE A 80 12.62 -14.04 -12.58
C PHE A 80 11.93 -12.68 -12.49
N THR A 81 10.94 -12.54 -11.63
CA THR A 81 10.23 -11.26 -11.49
C THR A 81 11.15 -10.16 -10.95
N ASP A 82 11.98 -10.45 -9.96
CA ASP A 82 12.95 -9.49 -9.43
C ASP A 82 14.03 -9.17 -10.46
N LEU A 83 14.57 -10.18 -11.15
CA LEU A 83 15.57 -9.98 -12.20
C LEU A 83 15.06 -9.05 -13.32
N PHE A 84 13.87 -9.32 -13.85
CA PHE A 84 13.30 -8.51 -14.93
C PHE A 84 12.84 -7.14 -14.46
N SER A 85 12.36 -7.00 -13.22
CA SER A 85 12.07 -5.69 -12.63
C SER A 85 13.35 -4.86 -12.49
N GLY A 86 14.43 -5.48 -12.02
CA GLY A 86 15.74 -4.83 -11.93
C GLY A 86 16.26 -4.34 -13.29
N ILE A 87 16.18 -5.19 -14.33
CA ILE A 87 16.55 -4.82 -15.70
C ILE A 87 15.67 -3.68 -16.23
N ALA A 88 14.36 -3.71 -15.96
CA ALA A 88 13.41 -2.68 -16.38
C ALA A 88 13.76 -1.32 -15.74
N PHE A 89 14.04 -1.27 -14.44
CA PHE A 89 14.44 -0.02 -13.76
C PHE A 89 15.80 0.48 -14.21
N ILE A 90 16.80 -0.40 -14.44
CA ILE A 90 18.10 -0.01 -14.99
C ILE A 90 17.93 0.56 -16.41
N SER A 91 17.08 -0.06 -17.23
CA SER A 91 16.76 0.46 -18.57
C SER A 91 16.14 1.87 -18.49
N LEU A 92 15.23 2.09 -17.54
CA LEU A 92 14.64 3.40 -17.29
C LEU A 92 15.68 4.43 -16.87
N ALA A 93 16.54 4.08 -15.90
CA ALA A 93 17.62 4.94 -15.43
C ALA A 93 18.56 5.34 -16.58
N THR A 94 18.99 4.36 -17.36
CA THR A 94 19.89 4.57 -18.52
C THR A 94 19.21 5.44 -19.59
N PHE A 95 17.96 5.16 -19.89
CA PHE A 95 17.21 5.90 -20.89
C PHE A 95 17.00 7.37 -20.48
N VAL A 96 16.61 7.63 -19.24
CA VAL A 96 16.40 9.00 -18.74
C VAL A 96 17.72 9.78 -18.64
N TYR A 97 18.84 9.09 -18.36
CA TYR A 97 20.14 9.73 -18.21
C TYR A 97 20.81 10.07 -19.55
N PHE A 98 20.77 9.17 -20.53
CA PHE A 98 21.55 9.30 -21.77
C PHE A 98 20.77 9.77 -22.98
N ALA A 99 19.43 9.66 -22.97
CA ALA A 99 18.67 9.92 -24.18
C ALA A 99 18.30 11.42 -24.32
N PRO A 100 18.80 12.13 -25.33
CA PRO A 100 18.37 13.50 -25.66
C PRO A 100 17.03 13.45 -26.41
N VAL A 101 16.02 12.80 -25.82
CA VAL A 101 14.71 12.62 -26.44
C VAL A 101 13.65 13.51 -25.79
N SER A 102 12.53 13.70 -26.50
CA SER A 102 11.43 14.49 -25.99
C SER A 102 10.85 13.90 -24.70
N THR A 103 10.34 14.76 -23.81
CA THR A 103 9.68 14.36 -22.56
C THR A 103 8.58 13.31 -22.79
N GLY A 104 7.85 13.40 -23.91
CA GLY A 104 6.80 12.44 -24.24
C GLY A 104 7.33 10.99 -24.42
N ILE A 105 8.50 10.83 -25.01
CA ILE A 105 9.13 9.53 -25.19
C ILE A 105 9.58 8.96 -23.83
N ILE A 106 10.13 9.80 -22.95
CA ILE A 106 10.51 9.38 -21.60
C ILE A 106 9.27 8.94 -20.80
N ILE A 107 8.17 9.68 -20.89
CA ILE A 107 6.90 9.30 -20.26
C ILE A 107 6.40 7.96 -20.79
N ALA A 108 6.43 7.74 -22.10
CA ALA A 108 6.05 6.47 -22.68
C ALA A 108 6.93 5.30 -22.16
N TRP A 109 8.23 5.54 -21.97
CA TRP A 109 9.14 4.54 -21.40
C TRP A 109 8.84 4.27 -19.92
N ILE A 110 8.56 5.31 -19.12
CA ILE A 110 8.13 5.15 -17.72
C ILE A 110 6.84 4.33 -17.64
N ILE A 111 5.86 4.62 -18.51
CA ILE A 111 4.60 3.85 -18.58
C ILE A 111 4.90 2.38 -18.90
N LEU A 112 5.73 2.11 -19.91
CA LEU A 112 6.10 0.76 -20.28
C LEU A 112 6.75 0.00 -19.11
N VAL A 113 7.73 0.61 -18.45
CA VAL A 113 8.41 0.02 -17.30
C VAL A 113 7.43 -0.20 -16.14
N SER A 114 6.56 0.78 -15.84
CA SER A 114 5.54 0.66 -14.80
C SER A 114 4.56 -0.49 -15.07
N VAL A 115 4.13 -0.65 -16.33
CA VAL A 115 3.28 -1.77 -16.77
C VAL A 115 4.00 -3.11 -16.57
N LEU A 116 5.24 -3.23 -17.04
CA LEU A 116 6.03 -4.47 -16.91
C LEU A 116 6.24 -4.85 -15.44
N VAL A 117 6.69 -3.90 -14.61
CA VAL A 117 6.92 -4.13 -13.19
C VAL A 117 5.61 -4.49 -12.47
N ALA A 118 4.48 -3.86 -12.81
CA ALA A 118 3.19 -4.21 -12.24
C ALA A 118 2.73 -5.62 -12.63
N ILE A 119 2.99 -6.04 -13.89
CA ILE A 119 2.77 -7.43 -14.32
C ILE A 119 3.61 -8.38 -13.47
N PHE A 120 4.92 -8.13 -13.36
CA PHE A 120 5.82 -8.99 -12.55
C PHE A 120 5.37 -9.04 -11.09
N SER A 121 5.02 -7.91 -10.47
CA SER A 121 4.52 -7.82 -9.10
C SER A 121 3.24 -8.62 -8.87
N SER A 122 2.37 -8.73 -9.89
CA SER A 122 1.13 -9.50 -9.80
C SER A 122 1.38 -11.01 -9.66
N PHE A 123 2.52 -11.52 -10.14
CA PHE A 123 2.94 -12.91 -9.96
C PHE A 123 3.85 -13.09 -8.75
N PHE A 124 4.67 -12.10 -8.45
CA PHE A 124 5.62 -12.09 -7.35
C PHE A 124 4.93 -12.17 -5.99
N SER A 125 3.97 -11.28 -5.73
CA SER A 125 3.34 -11.16 -4.41
C SER A 125 2.68 -12.46 -3.93
N PRO A 126 1.87 -13.18 -4.73
CA PRO A 126 1.33 -14.46 -4.32
C PRO A 126 2.42 -15.53 -4.09
N ALA A 127 3.49 -15.54 -4.90
CA ALA A 127 4.58 -16.48 -4.74
C ALA A 127 5.33 -16.27 -3.42
N ILE A 128 5.59 -15.02 -3.02
CA ILE A 128 6.21 -14.69 -1.72
C ILE A 128 5.31 -15.12 -0.55
N TYR A 129 4.05 -14.71 -0.54
CA TYR A 129 3.13 -15.04 0.56
C TYR A 129 2.97 -16.55 0.75
N ALA A 130 2.94 -17.30 -0.36
CA ALA A 130 2.85 -18.76 -0.30
C ALA A 130 4.17 -19.45 0.10
N SER A 131 5.32 -18.79 -0.12
CA SER A 131 6.64 -19.37 0.18
C SER A 131 7.01 -19.30 1.68
N VAL A 132 6.58 -18.27 2.40
CA VAL A 132 6.95 -18.09 3.82
C VAL A 132 6.54 -19.29 4.68
N PRO A 133 5.31 -19.86 4.57
CA PRO A 133 4.94 -21.07 5.33
C PRO A 133 5.74 -22.33 4.97
N ASP A 134 6.33 -22.38 3.77
CA ASP A 134 7.12 -23.53 3.33
C ASP A 134 8.54 -23.51 3.90
N ILE A 135 9.11 -22.32 4.16
CA ILE A 135 10.49 -22.13 4.63
C ILE A 135 10.61 -21.84 6.12
N VAL A 136 9.51 -21.47 6.80
CA VAL A 136 9.49 -21.16 8.25
C VAL A 136 8.68 -22.21 9.01
N PRO A 137 9.12 -22.64 10.22
CA PRO A 137 8.32 -23.50 11.09
C PRO A 137 6.96 -22.87 11.43
N LYS A 138 5.91 -23.71 11.52
CA LYS A 138 4.53 -23.22 11.76
C LYS A 138 4.39 -22.39 13.04
N ASP A 139 5.08 -22.78 14.11
CA ASP A 139 5.12 -22.09 15.41
C ASP A 139 5.84 -20.72 15.34
N LYS A 140 6.65 -20.48 14.31
CA LYS A 140 7.40 -19.23 14.07
C LYS A 140 6.79 -18.32 13.01
N LEU A 141 5.72 -18.74 12.32
CA LEU A 141 5.06 -17.94 11.28
C LEU A 141 4.59 -16.55 11.78
N PRO A 142 4.03 -16.40 12.99
CA PRO A 142 3.69 -15.07 13.49
C PRO A 142 4.91 -14.13 13.54
N GLY A 143 6.05 -14.64 14.01
CA GLY A 143 7.30 -13.85 14.05
C GLY A 143 7.83 -13.49 12.67
N ALA A 144 7.74 -14.40 11.68
CA ALA A 144 8.12 -14.13 10.31
C ALA A 144 7.26 -13.02 9.68
N ASN A 145 5.94 -13.08 9.88
CA ASN A 145 5.02 -12.06 9.40
C ASN A 145 5.26 -10.71 10.06
N THR A 146 5.56 -10.70 11.37
CA THR A 146 5.93 -9.47 12.10
C THR A 146 7.19 -8.85 11.52
N LEU A 147 8.25 -9.64 11.26
CA LEU A 147 9.47 -9.14 10.64
C LEU A 147 9.22 -8.58 9.25
N ASN A 148 8.42 -9.23 8.42
CA ASN A 148 8.05 -8.73 7.10
C ASN A 148 7.31 -7.39 7.19
N GLN A 149 6.32 -7.28 8.08
CA GLN A 149 5.58 -6.03 8.29
C GLN A 149 6.45 -4.90 8.83
N LEU A 150 7.36 -5.19 9.77
CA LEU A 150 8.32 -4.20 10.26
C LEU A 150 9.24 -3.73 9.14
N SER A 151 9.73 -4.65 8.29
CA SER A 151 10.55 -4.29 7.12
C SER A 151 9.77 -3.41 6.15
N ASP A 152 8.49 -3.71 5.89
CA ASP A 152 7.62 -2.88 5.04
C ASP A 152 7.50 -1.45 5.59
N GLN A 153 7.20 -1.31 6.87
CA GLN A 153 7.05 -0.01 7.52
C GLN A 153 8.36 0.79 7.55
N ILE A 154 9.46 0.14 7.93
CA ILE A 154 10.77 0.79 7.98
C ILE A 154 11.20 1.21 6.57
N SER A 155 11.05 0.35 5.57
CA SER A 155 11.39 0.65 4.18
C SER A 155 10.57 1.83 3.64
N MET A 156 9.26 1.85 3.94
CA MET A 156 8.37 2.94 3.56
C MET A 156 8.80 4.27 4.20
N ILE A 157 9.04 4.30 5.51
CA ILE A 157 9.45 5.52 6.23
C ILE A 157 10.82 6.02 5.71
N LEU A 158 11.80 5.11 5.58
CA LEU A 158 13.13 5.46 5.07
C LEU A 158 13.05 5.99 3.64
N GLY A 159 12.29 5.32 2.77
CA GLY A 159 12.09 5.75 1.39
C GLY A 159 11.43 7.12 1.30
N GLN A 160 10.40 7.36 2.11
CA GLN A 160 9.70 8.65 2.16
C GLN A 160 10.63 9.78 2.65
N VAL A 161 11.29 9.58 3.80
CA VAL A 161 12.15 10.62 4.40
C VAL A 161 13.38 10.90 3.54
N LEU A 162 14.04 9.87 3.02
CA LEU A 162 15.27 10.02 2.24
C LEU A 162 15.01 10.32 0.76
N GLY A 163 13.87 9.86 0.20
CA GLY A 163 13.59 9.91 -1.22
C GLY A 163 13.62 11.32 -1.79
N GLY A 164 13.00 12.29 -1.12
CA GLY A 164 13.00 13.69 -1.55
C GLY A 164 14.40 14.30 -1.54
N THR A 165 15.15 14.09 -0.46
CA THR A 165 16.54 14.59 -0.34
C THR A 165 17.46 13.94 -1.35
N LEU A 166 17.39 12.62 -1.50
CA LEU A 166 18.20 11.90 -2.47
C LEU A 166 17.84 12.29 -3.90
N PHE A 167 16.56 12.52 -4.21
CA PHE A 167 16.15 13.03 -5.51
C PHE A 167 16.78 14.40 -5.82
N ARG A 168 16.80 15.30 -4.85
CA ARG A 168 17.42 16.62 -5.01
C ARG A 168 18.94 16.54 -5.24
N ILE A 169 19.64 15.61 -4.56
CA ILE A 169 21.11 15.50 -4.63
C ILE A 169 21.56 14.68 -5.84
N LEU A 170 20.90 13.54 -6.10
CA LEU A 170 21.33 12.55 -7.07
C LEU A 170 20.55 12.62 -8.39
N GLY A 171 19.35 13.21 -8.36
CA GLY A 171 18.41 13.19 -9.49
C GLY A 171 17.64 11.87 -9.63
N GLY A 172 16.60 11.91 -10.47
CA GLY A 172 15.73 10.74 -10.71
C GLY A 172 16.47 9.52 -11.27
N PRO A 173 17.30 9.66 -12.32
CA PRO A 173 17.98 8.53 -12.96
C PRO A 173 18.81 7.67 -11.99
N VAL A 174 19.53 8.33 -11.06
CA VAL A 174 20.35 7.59 -10.08
C VAL A 174 19.49 6.81 -9.10
N ILE A 175 18.33 7.35 -8.66
CA ILE A 175 17.42 6.63 -7.78
C ILE A 175 16.78 5.45 -8.52
N PHE A 176 16.41 5.61 -9.79
CA PHE A 176 15.91 4.51 -10.62
C PHE A 176 16.96 3.41 -10.79
N LEU A 177 18.24 3.78 -10.91
CA LEU A 177 19.35 2.83 -10.93
C LEU A 177 19.50 2.11 -9.58
N ILE A 178 19.42 2.82 -8.46
CA ILE A 178 19.48 2.24 -7.11
C ILE A 178 18.36 1.21 -6.93
N ASP A 179 17.14 1.52 -7.35
CA ASP A 179 16.01 0.59 -7.26
C ASP A 179 16.25 -0.64 -8.15
N GLY A 180 16.69 -0.45 -9.40
CA GLY A 180 17.06 -1.55 -10.28
C GLY A 180 18.12 -2.47 -9.71
N LEU A 181 19.17 -1.91 -9.12
CA LEU A 181 20.25 -2.67 -8.45
C LEU A 181 19.74 -3.39 -7.20
N SER A 182 18.81 -2.79 -6.46
CA SER A 182 18.21 -3.42 -5.29
C SER A 182 17.41 -4.67 -5.65
N PHE A 183 16.66 -4.64 -6.77
CA PHE A 183 15.98 -5.82 -7.32
C PHE A 183 16.97 -6.90 -7.80
N LEU A 184 18.07 -6.52 -8.46
CA LEU A 184 19.11 -7.47 -8.85
C LEU A 184 19.78 -8.11 -7.64
N PHE A 185 20.02 -7.35 -6.58
CA PHE A 185 20.53 -7.88 -5.31
C PHE A 185 19.55 -8.88 -4.70
N SER A 186 18.26 -8.57 -4.69
CA SER A 186 17.20 -9.48 -4.21
C SER A 186 17.21 -10.77 -5.03
N ALA A 187 17.12 -10.68 -6.35
CA ALA A 187 17.17 -11.83 -7.26
C ALA A 187 18.44 -12.69 -7.03
N GLY A 188 19.60 -12.05 -6.88
CA GLY A 188 20.86 -12.73 -6.56
C GLY A 188 20.81 -13.47 -5.23
N SER A 189 20.29 -12.84 -4.17
CA SER A 189 20.11 -13.47 -2.86
C SER A 189 19.18 -14.70 -2.93
N GLU A 190 18.09 -14.60 -3.68
CA GLU A 190 17.05 -15.59 -3.81
C GLU A 190 17.48 -16.84 -4.63
N THR A 191 18.50 -16.71 -5.47
CA THR A 191 19.07 -17.87 -6.18
C THR A 191 19.67 -18.91 -5.22
N PHE A 192 20.15 -18.47 -4.05
CA PHE A 192 20.77 -19.34 -3.03
C PHE A 192 19.78 -19.91 -2.02
N MET A 193 18.51 -19.53 -2.07
CA MET A 193 17.48 -20.15 -1.22
C MET A 193 16.91 -21.41 -1.88
N VAL A 194 16.31 -22.26 -1.06
CA VAL A 194 15.58 -23.45 -1.52
C VAL A 194 14.20 -23.45 -0.89
N ILE A 195 13.16 -23.39 -1.71
CA ILE A 195 11.76 -23.48 -1.28
C ILE A 195 11.32 -24.93 -1.47
N PRO A 196 11.03 -25.67 -0.37
CA PRO A 196 10.55 -27.05 -0.45
C PRO A 196 9.06 -27.05 -0.84
N GLN A 197 8.78 -26.89 -2.14
CA GLN A 197 7.43 -26.86 -2.67
C GLN A 197 7.08 -28.21 -3.30
N GLU A 198 5.96 -28.80 -2.87
CA GLU A 198 5.32 -29.91 -3.58
C GLU A 198 4.44 -29.32 -4.70
N ILE A 199 4.98 -29.36 -5.93
CA ILE A 199 4.19 -28.95 -7.11
C ILE A 199 3.18 -30.06 -7.40
N ALA A 200 1.90 -29.78 -7.19
CA ALA A 200 0.82 -30.70 -7.50
C ALA A 200 0.77 -31.00 -9.03
N ARG A 201 1.54 -32.01 -9.46
CA ARG A 201 1.62 -32.42 -10.87
C ARG A 201 0.30 -32.92 -11.47
N ASN A 202 -0.69 -33.23 -10.62
CA ASN A 202 -1.94 -33.90 -11.04
C ASN A 202 -3.22 -33.16 -10.64
N ASN A 203 -3.20 -31.85 -10.48
CA ASN A 203 -4.47 -31.16 -10.34
C ASN A 203 -5.06 -30.93 -11.75
N ASN A 204 -5.90 -31.89 -12.21
CA ASN A 204 -6.65 -31.83 -13.47
C ASN A 204 -7.68 -30.68 -13.50
N ASN A 205 -7.70 -29.81 -12.50
CA ASN A 205 -8.59 -28.67 -12.49
C ASN A 205 -8.18 -27.67 -13.59
N SER A 206 -9.07 -27.52 -14.55
CA SER A 206 -8.94 -26.55 -15.63
C SER A 206 -8.77 -25.13 -15.07
N TRP A 207 -8.19 -24.24 -15.86
CA TRP A 207 -8.21 -22.80 -15.54
C TRP A 207 -9.63 -22.28 -15.28
N LYS A 208 -10.63 -22.84 -15.99
CA LYS A 208 -12.05 -22.52 -15.80
C LYS A 208 -12.54 -22.91 -14.40
N ASP A 209 -12.12 -24.06 -13.87
CA ASP A 209 -12.56 -24.53 -12.56
C ASP A 209 -11.99 -23.63 -11.44
N LYS A 210 -10.72 -23.27 -11.53
CA LYS A 210 -10.07 -22.35 -10.57
C LYS A 210 -10.63 -20.92 -10.64
N TYR A 211 -10.89 -20.43 -11.85
CA TYR A 211 -11.56 -19.15 -12.01
C TYR A 211 -12.98 -19.16 -11.41
N GLN A 212 -13.71 -20.27 -11.60
CA GLN A 212 -15.03 -20.43 -11.01
C GLN A 212 -14.97 -20.54 -9.48
N GLU A 213 -13.97 -21.23 -8.94
CA GLU A 213 -13.70 -21.30 -7.51
C GLU A 213 -13.39 -19.91 -6.93
N PHE A 214 -12.45 -19.18 -7.55
CA PHE A 214 -12.15 -17.79 -7.17
C PHE A 214 -13.40 -16.91 -7.24
N LYS A 215 -14.16 -16.97 -8.32
CA LYS A 215 -15.41 -16.21 -8.49
C LYS A 215 -16.41 -16.54 -7.39
N ASN A 216 -16.58 -17.84 -7.08
CA ASN A 216 -17.49 -18.29 -6.03
C ASN A 216 -17.03 -17.81 -4.64
N ASP A 217 -15.73 -17.88 -4.37
CA ASP A 217 -15.15 -17.40 -3.11
C ASP A 217 -15.25 -15.87 -2.97
N PHE A 218 -15.03 -15.14 -4.05
CA PHE A 218 -15.22 -13.70 -4.12
C PHE A 218 -16.69 -13.32 -3.87
N ILE A 219 -17.63 -13.99 -4.54
CA ILE A 219 -19.06 -13.75 -4.33
C ILE A 219 -19.48 -14.05 -2.89
N LYS A 220 -19.01 -15.15 -2.30
CA LYS A 220 -19.31 -15.51 -0.90
C LYS A 220 -18.75 -14.46 0.08
N GLY A 221 -17.51 -14.00 -0.16
CA GLY A 221 -16.92 -12.92 0.64
C GLY A 221 -17.71 -11.62 0.53
N LEU A 222 -18.11 -11.25 -0.70
CA LEU A 222 -18.93 -10.06 -0.96
C LEU A 222 -20.33 -10.17 -0.30
N GLN A 223 -20.98 -11.33 -0.42
CA GLN A 223 -22.27 -11.58 0.25
C GLN A 223 -22.15 -11.48 1.76
N TYR A 224 -21.05 -12.00 2.33
CA TYR A 224 -20.81 -11.88 3.77
C TYR A 224 -20.68 -10.41 4.21
N ILE A 225 -19.88 -9.63 3.49
CA ILE A 225 -19.70 -8.19 3.75
C ILE A 225 -21.06 -7.47 3.66
N TRP A 226 -21.84 -7.76 2.61
CA TRP A 226 -23.09 -7.08 2.35
C TRP A 226 -24.20 -7.43 3.35
N ASN A 227 -24.24 -8.68 3.79
CA ASN A 227 -25.27 -9.18 4.71
C ASN A 227 -24.92 -8.93 6.18
N THR A 228 -23.65 -8.59 6.49
CA THR A 228 -23.23 -8.30 7.87
C THR A 228 -23.38 -6.81 8.15
N SER A 229 -24.37 -6.47 8.95
CA SER A 229 -24.62 -5.10 9.39
C SER A 229 -23.43 -4.55 10.17
N GLY A 230 -23.02 -3.33 9.88
CA GLY A 230 -21.82 -2.71 10.44
C GLY A 230 -20.53 -3.00 9.64
N LEU A 231 -20.35 -4.21 9.14
CA LEU A 231 -19.24 -4.55 8.24
C LEU A 231 -19.40 -3.88 6.88
N ARG A 232 -20.61 -3.87 6.34
CA ARG A 232 -20.95 -3.17 5.10
C ARG A 232 -20.65 -1.67 5.21
N GLU A 233 -21.06 -1.03 6.30
CA GLU A 233 -20.81 0.38 6.56
C GLU A 233 -19.30 0.65 6.71
N LEU A 234 -18.59 -0.22 7.41
CA LEU A 234 -17.12 -0.13 7.54
C LEU A 234 -16.42 -0.24 6.18
N PHE A 235 -16.91 -1.13 5.32
CA PHE A 235 -16.40 -1.26 3.96
C PHE A 235 -16.55 0.04 3.16
N PHE A 236 -17.73 0.65 3.18
CA PHE A 236 -17.94 1.94 2.49
C PHE A 236 -17.05 3.04 3.06
N VAL A 237 -16.95 3.16 4.38
CA VAL A 237 -16.04 4.13 5.02
C VAL A 237 -14.61 3.94 4.55
N SER A 238 -14.10 2.70 4.60
CA SER A 238 -12.73 2.40 4.17
C SER A 238 -12.51 2.69 2.68
N ALA A 239 -13.48 2.38 1.83
CA ALA A 239 -13.42 2.65 0.40
C ALA A 239 -13.37 4.15 0.11
N PHE A 240 -14.24 4.94 0.74
CA PHE A 240 -14.26 6.39 0.60
C PHE A 240 -13.03 7.06 1.18
N LEU A 241 -12.52 6.60 2.34
CA LEU A 241 -11.26 7.08 2.91
C LEU A 241 -10.12 6.91 1.90
N ASN A 242 -9.97 5.71 1.33
CA ASN A 242 -8.93 5.46 0.32
C ASN A 242 -9.13 6.33 -0.92
N PHE A 243 -10.35 6.47 -1.41
CA PHE A 243 -10.66 7.27 -2.60
C PHE A 243 -10.27 8.74 -2.42
N PHE A 244 -10.71 9.39 -1.34
CA PHE A 244 -10.47 10.81 -1.11
C PHE A 244 -9.08 11.13 -0.53
N MET A 245 -8.37 10.16 0.04
CA MET A 245 -6.99 10.32 0.46
C MET A 245 -6.02 10.37 -0.72
N MET A 246 -6.28 9.61 -1.79
CA MET A 246 -5.39 9.54 -2.95
C MET A 246 -5.18 10.88 -3.66
N PRO A 247 -6.21 11.72 -3.91
CA PRO A 247 -6.02 13.07 -4.42
C PRO A 247 -5.09 13.95 -3.59
N ILE A 248 -5.12 13.80 -2.26
CA ILE A 248 -4.26 14.57 -1.35
C ILE A 248 -2.80 14.14 -1.52
N ILE A 249 -2.53 12.82 -1.57
CA ILE A 249 -1.19 12.26 -1.74
C ILE A 249 -0.62 12.59 -3.12
N ILE A 250 -1.39 12.42 -4.19
CA ILE A 250 -0.94 12.66 -5.57
C ILE A 250 -0.61 14.14 -5.79
N ASN A 251 -1.36 15.06 -5.19
CA ASN A 251 -1.13 16.49 -5.36
C ASN A 251 -0.20 17.09 -4.28
N LEU A 252 0.36 16.27 -3.39
CA LEU A 252 1.27 16.72 -2.33
C LEU A 252 2.56 17.40 -2.87
N PRO A 253 3.19 16.97 -4.01
CA PRO A 253 4.31 17.70 -4.59
C PRO A 253 3.94 19.14 -5.01
N PHE A 254 2.72 19.36 -5.54
CA PHE A 254 2.21 20.70 -5.87
C PHE A 254 1.89 21.52 -4.61
N TYR A 255 1.36 20.88 -3.57
CA TYR A 255 1.18 21.51 -2.27
C TYR A 255 2.49 22.03 -1.69
N VAL A 256 3.56 21.23 -1.75
CA VAL A 256 4.88 21.59 -1.21
C VAL A 256 5.54 22.72 -1.99
N GLU A 257 5.65 22.57 -3.31
CA GLU A 257 6.42 23.52 -4.10
C GLU A 257 5.61 24.76 -4.50
N ASP A 258 4.37 24.55 -5.00
CA ASP A 258 3.61 25.64 -5.61
C ASP A 258 2.77 26.42 -4.57
N TYR A 259 2.29 25.73 -3.52
CA TYR A 259 1.43 26.37 -2.51
C TYR A 259 2.20 26.80 -1.26
N LEU A 260 3.08 25.95 -0.71
CA LEU A 260 3.91 26.34 0.44
C LEU A 260 5.19 27.08 0.00
N GLY A 261 5.60 27.01 -1.26
CA GLY A 261 6.80 27.67 -1.78
C GLY A 261 8.12 27.17 -1.19
N ILE A 262 8.18 25.89 -0.80
CA ILE A 262 9.35 25.28 -0.14
C ILE A 262 10.00 24.21 -1.01
N ALA A 263 11.20 23.78 -0.60
CA ALA A 263 11.97 22.80 -1.35
C ALA A 263 11.24 21.45 -1.49
N LYS A 264 11.41 20.78 -2.64
CA LYS A 264 10.71 19.56 -3.02
C LYS A 264 10.98 18.35 -2.09
N ASP A 265 12.09 18.33 -1.36
CA ASP A 265 12.38 17.30 -0.37
C ASP A 265 11.34 17.28 0.78
N TRP A 266 10.67 18.39 1.06
CA TRP A 266 9.58 18.43 2.03
C TRP A 266 8.39 17.53 1.68
N TYR A 267 8.22 17.16 0.41
CA TYR A 267 7.26 16.12 0.03
C TYR A 267 7.50 14.82 0.79
N GLY A 268 8.75 14.33 0.75
CA GLY A 268 9.12 13.11 1.46
C GLY A 268 9.04 13.26 2.98
N TYR A 269 9.45 14.42 3.51
CA TYR A 269 9.39 14.68 4.96
C TYR A 269 7.95 14.69 5.48
N LEU A 270 7.01 15.31 4.78
CA LEU A 270 5.60 15.34 5.20
C LEU A 270 4.99 13.92 5.19
N LEU A 271 5.28 13.10 4.18
CA LEU A 271 4.86 11.70 4.15
C LEU A 271 5.51 10.88 5.26
N GLY A 272 6.80 11.07 5.49
CA GLY A 272 7.52 10.39 6.59
C GLY A 272 6.97 10.78 7.96
N ILE A 273 6.68 12.06 8.19
CA ILE A 273 6.07 12.57 9.44
C ILE A 273 4.67 11.98 9.64
N TYR A 274 3.86 11.91 8.59
CA TYR A 274 2.58 11.19 8.63
C TYR A 274 2.77 9.71 9.01
N GLY A 275 3.76 9.04 8.42
CA GLY A 275 4.11 7.66 8.75
C GLY A 275 4.53 7.46 10.21
N VAL A 276 5.37 8.36 10.74
CA VAL A 276 5.77 8.37 12.16
C VAL A 276 4.55 8.61 13.06
N GLY A 277 3.69 9.57 12.70
CA GLY A 277 2.42 9.80 13.39
C GLY A 277 1.57 8.54 13.44
N SER A 278 1.42 7.86 12.29
CA SER A 278 0.66 6.61 12.18
C SER A 278 1.22 5.50 13.07
N PHE A 279 2.54 5.35 13.10
CA PHE A 279 3.21 4.41 14.00
C PHE A 279 2.93 4.70 15.48
N LEU A 280 2.98 5.96 15.88
CA LEU A 280 2.63 6.38 17.25
C LEU A 280 1.16 6.13 17.57
N GLY A 281 0.25 6.33 16.61
CA GLY A 281 -1.16 5.99 16.73
C GLY A 281 -1.40 4.50 16.96
N TYR A 282 -0.68 3.64 16.23
CA TYR A 282 -0.67 2.18 16.46
C TYR A 282 -0.22 1.82 17.86
N ILE A 283 0.91 2.40 18.32
CA ILE A 283 1.43 2.15 19.68
C ILE A 283 0.42 2.59 20.73
N PHE A 284 -0.13 3.79 20.60
CA PHE A 284 -1.13 4.31 21.52
C PHE A 284 -2.34 3.38 21.62
N GLY A 285 -2.89 2.95 20.50
CA GLY A 285 -4.02 2.01 20.46
C GLY A 285 -3.68 0.62 21.02
N GLY A 286 -2.45 0.16 20.85
CA GLY A 286 -2.01 -1.16 21.32
C GLY A 286 -1.65 -1.22 22.81
N VAL A 287 -1.10 -0.13 23.35
CA VAL A 287 -0.66 -0.06 24.77
C VAL A 287 -1.82 0.26 25.69
N PHE A 288 -2.67 1.21 25.33
CA PHE A 288 -3.78 1.62 26.18
C PHE A 288 -5.01 0.75 25.96
N LYS A 289 -5.54 0.20 27.04
CA LYS A 289 -6.76 -0.61 27.01
C LYS A 289 -7.99 0.29 27.10
N PHE A 290 -8.82 0.26 26.07
CA PHE A 290 -10.07 1.01 26.01
C PHE A 290 -11.26 0.06 26.16
N SER A 291 -12.31 0.50 26.90
CA SER A 291 -13.59 -0.22 26.91
C SER A 291 -14.20 -0.24 25.50
N SER A 292 -15.02 -1.21 25.19
CA SER A 292 -15.64 -1.38 23.85
C SER A 292 -16.38 -0.11 23.39
N LYS A 293 -17.08 0.58 24.29
CA LYS A 293 -17.78 1.85 24.00
C LYS A 293 -16.80 3.01 23.77
N SER A 294 -15.79 3.14 24.63
CA SER A 294 -14.77 4.22 24.50
C SER A 294 -13.99 4.05 23.20
N ARG A 295 -13.62 2.81 22.84
CA ARG A 295 -12.92 2.47 21.61
C ARG A 295 -13.73 2.88 20.37
N ALA A 296 -15.01 2.51 20.30
CA ALA A 296 -15.88 2.90 19.18
C ALA A 296 -16.01 4.43 19.05
N THR A 297 -16.10 5.14 20.17
CA THR A 297 -16.17 6.61 20.20
C THR A 297 -14.85 7.23 19.72
N LEU A 298 -13.70 6.70 20.16
CA LEU A 298 -12.37 7.17 19.73
C LEU A 298 -12.14 6.92 18.24
N ILE A 299 -12.53 5.77 17.70
CA ILE A 299 -12.43 5.49 16.26
C ILE A 299 -13.20 6.54 15.46
N ILE A 300 -14.46 6.81 15.82
CA ILE A 300 -15.28 7.80 15.12
C ILE A 300 -14.69 9.21 15.27
N MET A 301 -14.27 9.58 16.47
CA MET A 301 -13.67 10.87 16.73
C MET A 301 -12.38 11.06 15.90
N PHE A 302 -11.52 10.05 15.85
CA PHE A 302 -10.26 10.11 15.12
C PHE A 302 -10.48 10.09 13.61
N LEU A 303 -11.48 9.40 13.09
CA LEU A 303 -11.90 9.52 11.68
C LEU A 303 -12.30 10.95 11.31
N ILE A 304 -13.05 11.63 12.18
CA ILE A 304 -13.46 13.01 11.97
C ILE A 304 -12.23 13.95 12.07
N LEU A 305 -11.37 13.77 13.09
CA LEU A 305 -10.18 14.59 13.28
C LEU A 305 -9.16 14.42 12.15
N GLU A 306 -8.98 13.19 11.64
CA GLU A 306 -8.18 12.92 10.46
C GLU A 306 -8.72 13.68 9.23
N SER A 307 -10.02 13.59 8.99
CA SER A 307 -10.68 14.30 7.89
C SER A 307 -10.54 15.81 8.00
N LEU A 308 -10.72 16.38 9.20
CA LEU A 308 -10.51 17.81 9.46
C LEU A 308 -9.05 18.22 9.31
N SER A 309 -8.10 17.34 9.62
CA SER A 309 -6.68 17.58 9.39
C SER A 309 -6.39 17.81 7.90
N TYR A 310 -7.02 17.06 7.00
CA TYR A 310 -6.89 17.28 5.55
C TYR A 310 -7.49 18.62 5.11
N CYS A 311 -8.66 19.01 5.65
CA CYS A 311 -9.21 20.36 5.41
C CYS A 311 -8.24 21.44 5.87
N THR A 312 -7.67 21.27 7.05
CA THR A 312 -6.76 22.26 7.67
C THR A 312 -5.47 22.40 6.85
N LEU A 313 -4.92 21.31 6.28
CA LEU A 313 -3.76 21.39 5.40
C LEU A 313 -4.00 22.32 4.20
N GLY A 314 -5.20 22.35 3.62
CA GLY A 314 -5.55 23.25 2.53
C GLY A 314 -5.53 24.74 2.92
N LEU A 315 -5.60 25.08 4.20
CA LEU A 315 -5.57 26.44 4.73
C LEU A 315 -4.19 26.91 5.19
N ILE A 316 -3.24 25.98 5.33
CA ILE A 316 -1.93 26.26 5.91
C ILE A 316 -0.94 26.69 4.84
N HIS A 317 -0.26 27.82 5.09
CA HIS A 317 0.79 28.37 4.24
C HIS A 317 2.20 28.28 4.87
N LYS A 318 2.30 27.78 6.11
CA LYS A 318 3.58 27.65 6.81
C LYS A 318 3.90 26.19 7.09
N VAL A 319 5.08 25.76 6.69
CA VAL A 319 5.53 24.37 6.81
C VAL A 319 5.46 23.79 8.21
N TYR A 320 5.76 24.60 9.26
CA TYR A 320 5.72 24.13 10.65
C TYR A 320 4.34 23.63 11.07
N PHE A 321 3.28 24.34 10.65
CA PHE A 321 1.91 23.90 10.94
C PHE A 321 1.53 22.69 10.08
N ALA A 322 1.98 22.63 8.82
CA ALA A 322 1.75 21.46 7.96
C ALA A 322 2.38 20.20 8.58
N VAL A 323 3.58 20.29 9.15
CA VAL A 323 4.25 19.20 9.87
C VAL A 323 3.40 18.70 11.05
N VAL A 324 2.92 19.61 11.89
CA VAL A 324 2.09 19.23 13.05
C VAL A 324 0.79 18.56 12.61
N ILE A 325 0.12 19.13 11.62
CA ILE A 325 -1.15 18.57 11.12
C ILE A 325 -0.93 17.23 10.42
N ALA A 326 0.16 17.05 9.65
CA ALA A 326 0.50 15.77 9.04
C ALA A 326 0.79 14.69 10.10
N ALA A 327 1.52 15.03 11.17
CA ALA A 327 1.77 14.11 12.29
C ALA A 327 0.47 13.70 12.99
N LEU A 328 -0.44 14.65 13.25
CA LEU A 328 -1.74 14.38 13.87
C LEU A 328 -2.64 13.54 12.95
N ALA A 329 -2.72 13.86 11.67
CA ALA A 329 -3.47 13.06 10.69
C ALA A 329 -2.96 11.61 10.66
N GLY A 330 -1.64 11.43 10.61
CA GLY A 330 -1.03 10.10 10.72
C GLY A 330 -1.40 9.39 12.01
N PHE A 331 -1.30 10.07 13.16
CA PHE A 331 -1.64 9.48 14.46
C PHE A 331 -3.10 8.97 14.51
N PHE A 332 -4.04 9.78 14.05
CA PHE A 332 -5.45 9.38 14.00
C PHE A 332 -5.65 8.19 13.07
N SER A 333 -5.04 8.22 11.88
CA SER A 333 -5.09 7.15 10.90
C SER A 333 -4.56 5.84 11.45
N GLY A 334 -3.38 5.85 12.09
CA GLY A 334 -2.76 4.66 12.67
C GLY A 334 -3.62 4.00 13.75
N PHE A 335 -4.20 4.78 14.65
CA PHE A 335 -5.12 4.29 15.68
C PHE A 335 -6.37 3.63 15.06
N VAL A 336 -6.98 4.32 14.09
CA VAL A 336 -8.18 3.83 13.40
C VAL A 336 -7.87 2.52 12.67
N MET A 337 -6.77 2.46 11.93
CA MET A 337 -6.38 1.28 11.14
C MET A 337 -6.09 0.07 12.03
N LEU A 338 -5.44 0.26 13.19
CA LEU A 338 -5.23 -0.81 14.17
C LEU A 338 -6.57 -1.44 14.57
N TYR A 339 -7.49 -0.62 15.05
CA TYR A 339 -8.75 -1.14 15.59
C TYR A 339 -9.68 -1.69 14.52
N ILE A 340 -9.73 -1.09 13.33
CA ILE A 340 -10.45 -1.65 12.18
C ILE A 340 -9.94 -3.07 11.91
N THR A 341 -8.62 -3.24 11.83
CA THR A 341 -8.00 -4.56 11.57
C THR A 341 -8.34 -5.58 12.67
N VAL A 342 -8.22 -5.18 13.93
CA VAL A 342 -8.52 -6.06 15.08
C VAL A 342 -10.01 -6.45 15.10
N ILE A 343 -10.92 -5.50 14.90
CA ILE A 343 -12.37 -5.77 14.85
C ILE A 343 -12.70 -6.72 13.70
N LEU A 344 -12.18 -6.49 12.49
CA LEU A 344 -12.38 -7.37 11.35
C LEU A 344 -11.88 -8.79 11.62
N GLN A 345 -10.73 -8.94 12.28
CA GLN A 345 -10.17 -10.25 12.63
C GLN A 345 -10.99 -10.97 13.69
N SER A 346 -11.51 -10.24 14.68
CA SER A 346 -12.28 -10.83 15.79
C SER A 346 -13.72 -11.17 15.41
N THR A 347 -14.36 -10.38 14.55
CA THR A 347 -15.76 -10.57 14.17
C THR A 347 -15.95 -11.55 13.01
N THR A 348 -14.89 -11.84 12.24
CA THR A 348 -15.01 -12.71 11.07
C THR A 348 -14.66 -14.16 11.44
N PRO A 349 -15.57 -15.13 11.19
CA PRO A 349 -15.31 -16.55 11.41
C PRO A 349 -14.07 -17.04 10.67
N SER A 350 -13.29 -17.92 11.30
CA SER A 350 -12.00 -18.37 10.78
C SER A 350 -12.07 -19.01 9.38
N ASN A 351 -13.17 -19.73 9.08
CA ASN A 351 -13.39 -20.43 7.80
C ASN A 351 -13.64 -19.50 6.60
N ILE A 352 -14.03 -18.25 6.82
CA ILE A 352 -14.28 -17.26 5.74
C ILE A 352 -13.37 -16.04 5.84
N ARG A 353 -12.56 -15.93 6.91
CA ARG A 353 -11.69 -14.76 7.17
C ARG A 353 -10.78 -14.44 6.00
N GLY A 354 -10.10 -15.45 5.45
CA GLY A 354 -9.22 -15.26 4.29
C GLY A 354 -9.97 -14.73 3.05
N ARG A 355 -11.17 -15.26 2.77
CA ARG A 355 -12.02 -14.81 1.65
C ARG A 355 -12.46 -13.37 1.85
N MET A 356 -12.93 -13.03 3.03
CA MET A 356 -13.38 -11.68 3.38
C MET A 356 -12.24 -10.66 3.23
N PHE A 357 -11.05 -10.94 3.79
CA PHE A 357 -9.89 -10.05 3.64
C PHE A 357 -9.43 -9.94 2.18
N GLY A 358 -9.47 -11.03 1.40
CA GLY A 358 -9.17 -11.01 -0.02
C GLY A 358 -10.13 -10.13 -0.81
N VAL A 359 -11.43 -10.21 -0.54
CA VAL A 359 -12.45 -9.33 -1.15
C VAL A 359 -12.23 -7.87 -0.74
N LEU A 360 -12.02 -7.59 0.55
CA LEU A 360 -11.74 -6.24 1.03
C LEU A 360 -10.50 -5.64 0.35
N SER A 361 -9.39 -6.38 0.31
CA SER A 361 -8.15 -5.91 -0.33
C SER A 361 -8.34 -5.64 -1.82
N THR A 362 -9.08 -6.50 -2.53
CA THR A 362 -9.36 -6.32 -3.96
C THR A 362 -10.23 -5.10 -4.20
N LEU A 363 -11.29 -4.91 -3.44
CA LEU A 363 -12.21 -3.79 -3.61
C LEU A 363 -11.55 -2.45 -3.23
N ILE A 364 -10.87 -2.38 -2.09
CA ILE A 364 -10.14 -1.18 -1.66
C ILE A 364 -8.99 -0.90 -2.63
N GLY A 365 -8.24 -1.93 -3.02
CA GLY A 365 -7.16 -1.81 -4.01
C GLY A 365 -7.63 -1.33 -5.38
N SER A 366 -8.86 -1.66 -5.78
CA SER A 366 -9.46 -1.18 -7.04
C SER A 366 -9.87 0.30 -6.99
N ILE A 367 -10.19 0.82 -5.82
CA ILE A 367 -10.61 2.22 -5.63
C ILE A 367 -9.40 3.16 -5.63
N THR A 368 -8.26 2.72 -5.12
CA THR A 368 -7.03 3.51 -5.06
C THR A 368 -6.61 4.09 -6.43
N PRO A 369 -6.49 3.32 -7.53
CA PRO A 369 -6.14 3.86 -8.84
C PRO A 369 -7.16 4.87 -9.37
N LEU A 370 -8.45 4.67 -9.06
CA LEU A 370 -9.50 5.63 -9.44
C LEU A 370 -9.31 6.97 -8.70
N GLY A 371 -9.02 6.91 -7.39
CA GLY A 371 -8.70 8.09 -6.60
C GLY A 371 -7.46 8.83 -7.11
N GLN A 372 -6.43 8.10 -7.52
CA GLN A 372 -5.20 8.67 -8.10
C GLN A 372 -5.48 9.38 -9.44
N ALA A 373 -6.10 8.68 -10.38
CA ALA A 373 -6.38 9.23 -11.71
C ALA A 373 -7.34 10.42 -11.65
N LEU A 374 -8.48 10.29 -10.95
CA LEU A 374 -9.45 11.36 -10.78
C LEU A 374 -8.89 12.50 -9.93
N GLY A 375 -8.06 12.22 -8.94
CA GLY A 375 -7.43 13.23 -8.10
C GLY A 375 -6.53 14.18 -8.87
N GLY A 376 -5.71 13.66 -9.78
CA GLY A 376 -4.90 14.50 -10.67
C GLY A 376 -5.75 15.28 -11.67
N PHE A 377 -6.72 14.61 -12.32
CA PHE A 377 -7.61 15.24 -13.30
C PHE A 377 -8.47 16.36 -12.70
N VAL A 378 -9.14 16.10 -11.57
CA VAL A 378 -9.96 17.10 -10.89
C VAL A 378 -9.12 18.29 -10.42
N PHE A 379 -7.89 18.04 -9.98
CA PHE A 379 -7.01 19.13 -9.54
C PHE A 379 -6.64 20.08 -10.68
N ASP A 380 -6.35 19.57 -11.88
CA ASP A 380 -6.18 20.41 -13.07
C ASP A 380 -7.49 21.17 -13.42
N LEU A 381 -8.65 20.48 -13.35
CA LEU A 381 -9.96 21.06 -13.70
C LEU A 381 -10.35 22.24 -12.79
N ILE A 382 -10.02 22.18 -11.50
CA ILE A 382 -10.29 23.27 -10.54
C ILE A 382 -9.19 24.34 -10.53
N GLY A 383 -8.33 24.38 -11.56
CA GLY A 383 -7.26 25.37 -11.69
C GLY A 383 -6.16 25.21 -10.65
N ARG A 384 -5.90 23.98 -10.17
CA ARG A 384 -4.89 23.62 -9.17
C ARG A 384 -5.06 24.32 -7.82
N ASN A 385 -6.29 24.56 -7.46
CA ASN A 385 -6.62 25.19 -6.20
C ASN A 385 -6.53 24.18 -5.05
N ILE A 386 -5.45 24.27 -4.26
CA ILE A 386 -5.18 23.38 -3.11
C ILE A 386 -6.28 23.45 -2.05
N LEU A 387 -6.81 24.65 -1.78
CA LEU A 387 -7.87 24.83 -0.79
C LEU A 387 -9.14 24.05 -1.19
N ILE A 388 -9.54 24.15 -2.46
CA ILE A 388 -10.72 23.42 -2.97
C ILE A 388 -10.45 21.93 -2.96
N MET A 389 -9.25 21.48 -3.35
CA MET A 389 -8.92 20.06 -3.42
C MET A 389 -8.83 19.42 -2.04
N TYR A 390 -7.99 19.95 -1.15
CA TYR A 390 -7.78 19.40 0.18
C TYR A 390 -8.98 19.62 1.08
N GLY A 391 -9.55 20.84 1.03
CA GLY A 391 -10.77 21.19 1.75
C GLY A 391 -11.96 20.35 1.29
N GLY A 392 -12.14 20.17 -0.02
CA GLY A 392 -13.21 19.34 -0.60
C GLY A 392 -13.08 17.87 -0.21
N CYS A 393 -11.90 17.26 -0.39
CA CYS A 393 -11.66 15.87 0.02
C CYS A 393 -11.86 15.69 1.54
N GLY A 394 -11.26 16.56 2.35
CA GLY A 394 -11.41 16.49 3.80
C GLY A 394 -12.85 16.71 4.27
N LEU A 395 -13.59 17.65 3.65
CA LEU A 395 -15.00 17.88 3.97
C LEU A 395 -15.87 16.68 3.62
N MET A 396 -15.67 16.07 2.45
CA MET A 396 -16.40 14.86 2.06
C MET A 396 -16.15 13.71 3.02
N LEU A 397 -14.90 13.52 3.44
CA LEU A 397 -14.53 12.52 4.44
C LEU A 397 -15.13 12.83 5.83
N ALA A 398 -15.13 14.10 6.25
CA ALA A 398 -15.73 14.52 7.51
C ALA A 398 -17.26 14.30 7.51
N LEU A 399 -17.94 14.68 6.43
CA LEU A 399 -19.38 14.46 6.28
C LEU A 399 -19.72 12.97 6.30
N LEU A 400 -18.94 12.13 5.61
CA LEU A 400 -19.12 10.69 5.66
C LEU A 400 -18.92 10.17 7.08
N SER A 401 -17.83 10.53 7.76
CA SER A 401 -17.52 10.08 9.11
C SER A 401 -18.60 10.50 10.11
N ILE A 402 -19.11 11.72 9.98
CA ILE A 402 -20.24 12.23 10.79
C ILE A 402 -21.52 11.44 10.47
N THR A 403 -21.85 11.28 9.20
CA THR A 403 -23.08 10.55 8.79
C THR A 403 -23.07 9.12 9.32
N VAL A 404 -21.95 8.42 9.16
CA VAL A 404 -21.82 7.02 9.61
C VAL A 404 -21.79 6.94 11.15
N SER A 405 -21.35 8.00 11.84
CA SER A 405 -21.39 8.07 13.29
C SER A 405 -22.81 7.98 13.89
N PHE A 406 -23.83 8.39 13.15
CA PHE A 406 -25.24 8.24 13.55
C PHE A 406 -25.81 6.85 13.25
N ASN A 407 -25.11 6.03 12.46
CA ASN A 407 -25.56 4.68 12.14
C ASN A 407 -25.37 3.75 13.35
N LYS A 408 -26.48 3.26 13.90
CA LYS A 408 -26.49 2.38 15.08
C LYS A 408 -25.74 1.07 14.80
N ASN A 409 -25.89 0.49 13.61
CA ASN A 409 -25.26 -0.77 13.23
C ASN A 409 -23.72 -0.63 13.20
N PHE A 410 -23.24 0.47 12.63
CA PHE A 410 -21.81 0.77 12.59
C PHE A 410 -21.23 0.94 14.00
N ARG A 411 -21.90 1.72 14.86
CA ARG A 411 -21.47 1.92 16.25
C ARG A 411 -21.44 0.61 17.04
N THR A 412 -22.47 -0.23 16.87
CA THR A 412 -22.55 -1.55 17.52
C THR A 412 -21.41 -2.44 17.03
N TYR A 413 -21.13 -2.44 15.73
CA TYR A 413 -20.04 -3.22 15.16
C TYR A 413 -18.66 -2.78 15.69
N LEU A 414 -18.39 -1.47 15.77
CA LEU A 414 -17.16 -0.93 16.35
C LEU A 414 -17.04 -1.19 17.87
N SER A 415 -18.15 -1.34 18.58
CA SER A 415 -18.17 -1.63 20.02
C SER A 415 -18.16 -3.13 20.34
N HIS A 416 -17.90 -4.00 19.35
CA HIS A 416 -17.81 -5.46 19.57
C HIS A 416 -16.79 -5.77 20.67
N ASP A 417 -17.14 -6.69 21.59
CA ASP A 417 -16.24 -7.07 22.68
C ASP A 417 -15.11 -7.97 22.16
N LEU A 418 -13.87 -7.53 22.35
CA LEU A 418 -12.67 -8.27 21.92
C LEU A 418 -12.24 -9.32 22.96
N SER A 419 -12.82 -9.32 24.15
CA SER A 419 -12.45 -10.24 25.24
C SER A 419 -13.07 -11.64 25.08
N GLU A 420 -14.19 -11.76 24.36
CA GLU A 420 -14.86 -13.06 24.19
C GLU A 420 -14.05 -14.11 23.40
N ASN A 421 -13.10 -13.69 22.56
CA ASN A 421 -12.29 -14.59 21.75
C ASN A 421 -10.93 -15.00 22.40
N LEU A 422 -10.64 -14.57 23.62
CA LEU A 422 -9.43 -14.95 24.36
C LEU A 422 -9.67 -16.18 25.26
N THR A 423 -10.89 -16.69 25.32
CA THR A 423 -11.33 -17.80 26.20
C THR A 423 -11.76 -19.07 25.44
N THR A 424 -11.64 -19.08 24.13
CA THR A 424 -11.83 -20.27 23.27
C THR A 424 -10.58 -20.55 22.44
#